data_a579e0423bbc6085ffead081e45263d3
#
_entry.id   a579e0423bbc6085ffead081e45263d3
#
_cell.length_a   1.000
_cell.length_b   1.000
_cell.length_c   1.000
_cell.angle_alpha   90.00
_cell.angle_beta   90.00
_cell.angle_gamma   90.00
#
_symmetry.space_group_name_H-M   'P 1'
#
loop_
_entity.id
_entity.type
_entity.pdbx_description
1 polymer ?
#
loop_
_entity_poly.entity_id
_entity_poly.type
_entity_poly.pdbx_seq_one_letter_code
_entity_poly.pdbx_strand_id
1 'polypeptide(L)'
;MLSLRSSMTDVILAESRIIFIMPKDNSYTAENIQVLEGLEPVRKRPGMYIGSTDEKGLHHLFKEIVDNSVDEALVGYGKKIYVTINADGSMTVQDEGRGIPTELNAKYKISGVELAMTRLHSGGKFDAQAYAKSGGLHGVGAAATNALSTSMIVEVSQKGKLFRQSYKKGIPDGPLKEIGKSTGTGTKTTFTPDGEIFSTVEWNFNTIKNELRNWAYLVPNLLFNLKDERTNEEFNFYFEGGIKALVAHLNTNKQTLSDIFYVSREIETGIAPVGIEVAMQYNDDFGERLSSFVNIIETPDGGTHVAGFRSALTRAVNDYGKKIGAIKEGQESFIG
;
A
#
# COMPACT_ATOMS: atom_id res chain seq x y z
N MET A 1 47.33 -15.60 -48.17
CA MET A 1 47.15 -14.79 -46.95
C MET A 1 45.66 -14.59 -46.76
N LEU A 2 45.06 -15.37 -45.89
CA LEU A 2 43.63 -15.36 -45.61
C LEU A 2 43.37 -14.32 -44.47
N SER A 3 42.53 -13.34 -44.78
CA SER A 3 42.01 -12.39 -43.81
C SER A 3 40.76 -12.98 -43.18
N LEU A 4 40.81 -13.36 -41.90
CA LEU A 4 39.66 -13.71 -41.09
C LEU A 4 38.95 -12.44 -40.63
N ARG A 5 37.79 -12.15 -41.23
CA ARG A 5 36.83 -11.22 -40.65
C ARG A 5 36.00 -11.96 -39.58
N SER A 6 36.13 -11.53 -38.35
CA SER A 6 35.27 -11.88 -37.23
C SER A 6 33.85 -11.44 -37.54
N SER A 7 32.92 -12.35 -37.69
CA SER A 7 31.48 -12.06 -37.71
C SER A 7 31.01 -11.86 -36.27
N MET A 8 30.52 -10.66 -35.97
CA MET A 8 29.69 -10.43 -34.79
C MET A 8 28.44 -11.31 -34.92
N THR A 9 28.29 -12.18 -33.98
CA THR A 9 27.10 -13.02 -33.83
C THR A 9 25.98 -12.14 -33.35
N ASP A 10 24.98 -11.90 -34.22
CA ASP A 10 23.72 -11.32 -33.80
C ASP A 10 23.05 -12.25 -32.81
N VAL A 11 22.93 -11.80 -31.57
CA VAL A 11 22.10 -12.44 -30.56
C VAL A 11 20.66 -12.16 -30.93
N ILE A 12 20.03 -13.11 -31.63
CA ILE A 12 18.59 -13.10 -31.83
C ILE A 12 17.97 -13.44 -30.48
N LEU A 13 17.44 -12.43 -29.78
CA LEU A 13 16.52 -12.64 -28.68
C LEU A 13 15.24 -13.28 -29.24
N ALA A 14 15.15 -14.60 -29.15
CA ALA A 14 13.91 -15.30 -29.43
C ALA A 14 12.93 -14.95 -28.32
N GLU A 15 11.95 -14.09 -28.62
CA GLU A 15 10.77 -13.95 -27.79
C GLU A 15 10.07 -15.31 -27.71
N SER A 16 10.17 -15.97 -26.56
CA SER A 16 9.46 -17.22 -26.31
C SER A 16 7.97 -16.92 -26.17
N ARG A 17 7.23 -16.98 -27.25
CA ARG A 17 5.77 -17.02 -27.23
C ARG A 17 5.31 -18.38 -26.78
N ILE A 18 4.79 -18.49 -25.56
CA ILE A 18 4.06 -19.68 -25.12
C ILE A 18 2.69 -19.62 -25.80
N ILE A 19 2.51 -20.42 -26.86
CA ILE A 19 1.22 -20.57 -27.54
C ILE A 19 0.55 -21.82 -26.94
N PHE A 20 -0.49 -21.61 -26.16
CA PHE A 20 -1.36 -22.71 -25.76
C PHE A 20 -2.22 -23.12 -26.96
N ILE A 21 -1.94 -24.30 -27.54
CA ILE A 21 -2.80 -24.88 -28.55
C ILE A 21 -3.98 -25.53 -27.84
N MET A 22 -5.10 -24.85 -27.82
CA MET A 22 -6.36 -25.45 -27.38
C MET A 22 -6.90 -26.41 -28.47
N PRO A 23 -7.51 -27.53 -28.09
CA PRO A 23 -8.23 -28.36 -29.04
C PRO A 23 -9.34 -27.54 -29.71
N LYS A 24 -9.40 -27.58 -31.03
CA LYS A 24 -10.50 -26.95 -31.78
C LYS A 24 -11.79 -27.73 -31.58
N ASP A 25 -12.51 -27.44 -30.52
CA ASP A 25 -13.94 -27.70 -30.52
C ASP A 25 -14.64 -26.35 -30.79
N ASN A 26 -15.27 -26.26 -31.94
CA ASN A 26 -15.68 -24.98 -32.57
C ASN A 26 -17.07 -24.50 -32.12
N SER A 27 -17.61 -25.02 -31.00
CA SER A 27 -18.91 -24.59 -30.49
C SER A 27 -18.76 -23.64 -29.30
N TYR A 28 -18.30 -22.41 -29.56
CA TYR A 28 -18.42 -21.35 -28.55
C TYR A 28 -19.87 -20.85 -28.56
N THR A 29 -20.63 -21.26 -27.56
CA THR A 29 -22.03 -20.89 -27.36
C THR A 29 -22.18 -20.07 -26.08
N ALA A 30 -23.33 -19.46 -25.86
CA ALA A 30 -23.65 -18.75 -24.62
C ALA A 30 -23.44 -19.61 -23.36
N GLU A 31 -23.61 -20.93 -23.47
CA GLU A 31 -23.38 -21.90 -22.39
C GLU A 31 -21.92 -22.02 -21.96
N ASN A 32 -20.99 -21.63 -22.83
CA ASN A 32 -19.56 -21.60 -22.52
C ASN A 32 -19.14 -20.35 -21.75
N ILE A 33 -20.03 -19.36 -21.59
CA ILE A 33 -19.79 -18.15 -20.82
C ILE A 33 -19.99 -18.46 -19.32
N GLN A 34 -18.87 -18.56 -18.59
CA GLN A 34 -18.92 -18.74 -17.13
C GLN A 34 -19.04 -17.38 -16.42
N VAL A 35 -20.05 -17.24 -15.60
CA VAL A 35 -20.18 -16.12 -14.66
C VAL A 35 -19.64 -16.56 -13.32
N LEU A 36 -18.63 -15.84 -12.81
CA LEU A 36 -18.06 -16.08 -11.49
C LEU A 36 -18.71 -15.12 -10.50
N GLU A 37 -19.12 -15.64 -9.35
CA GLU A 37 -19.81 -14.85 -8.31
C GLU A 37 -18.92 -14.66 -7.06
N GLY A 38 -19.25 -13.62 -6.27
CA GLY A 38 -18.60 -13.36 -4.99
C GLY A 38 -17.09 -13.14 -5.11
N LEU A 39 -16.29 -13.94 -4.39
CA LEU A 39 -14.83 -13.88 -4.38
C LEU A 39 -14.14 -14.93 -5.26
N GLU A 40 -14.91 -15.75 -5.97
CA GLU A 40 -14.36 -16.75 -6.89
C GLU A 40 -13.47 -16.15 -7.98
N PRO A 41 -13.81 -14.97 -8.61
CA PRO A 41 -12.95 -14.30 -9.58
C PRO A 41 -11.57 -13.98 -9.03
N VAL A 42 -11.47 -13.60 -7.74
CA VAL A 42 -10.21 -13.26 -7.08
C VAL A 42 -9.31 -14.50 -6.98
N ARG A 43 -9.84 -15.62 -6.56
CA ARG A 43 -9.09 -16.88 -6.48
C ARG A 43 -8.68 -17.42 -7.84
N LYS A 44 -9.53 -17.25 -8.86
CA LYS A 44 -9.28 -17.76 -10.21
C LYS A 44 -8.27 -16.89 -10.99
N ARG A 45 -8.21 -15.59 -10.72
CA ARG A 45 -7.33 -14.62 -11.37
C ARG A 45 -6.69 -13.66 -10.36
N PRO A 46 -5.90 -14.16 -9.38
CA PRO A 46 -5.37 -13.34 -8.29
C PRO A 46 -4.51 -12.17 -8.79
N GLY A 47 -3.73 -12.37 -9.85
CA GLY A 47 -2.89 -11.32 -10.44
C GLY A 47 -3.64 -10.05 -10.88
N MET A 48 -4.95 -10.15 -11.17
CA MET A 48 -5.77 -8.98 -11.49
C MET A 48 -6.05 -8.07 -10.26
N TYR A 49 -5.93 -8.61 -9.05
CA TYR A 49 -6.26 -7.92 -7.80
C TYR A 49 -5.02 -7.54 -6.98
N ILE A 50 -3.98 -8.39 -7.02
CA ILE A 50 -2.76 -8.23 -6.21
C ILE A 50 -1.48 -8.16 -7.05
N GLY A 51 -1.60 -8.05 -8.38
CA GLY A 51 -0.49 -7.90 -9.33
C GLY A 51 0.24 -9.19 -9.66
N SER A 52 0.64 -9.98 -8.67
CA SER A 52 1.35 -11.26 -8.85
C SER A 52 0.99 -12.27 -7.76
N THR A 53 1.49 -13.51 -7.89
CA THR A 53 1.36 -14.56 -6.87
C THR A 53 2.72 -15.00 -6.31
N ASP A 54 3.75 -14.20 -6.52
CA ASP A 54 5.06 -14.35 -5.91
C ASP A 54 5.15 -13.65 -4.54
N GLU A 55 6.37 -13.46 -4.02
CA GLU A 55 6.62 -12.75 -2.76
C GLU A 55 6.00 -11.33 -2.75
N LYS A 56 5.99 -10.61 -3.88
CA LYS A 56 5.39 -9.28 -3.96
C LYS A 56 3.88 -9.33 -3.78
N GLY A 57 3.21 -10.27 -4.44
CA GLY A 57 1.78 -10.49 -4.27
C GLY A 57 1.41 -10.95 -2.87
N LEU A 58 2.24 -11.78 -2.23
CA LEU A 58 2.08 -12.16 -0.84
C LEU A 58 2.09 -10.92 0.07
N HIS A 59 3.12 -10.07 -0.06
CA HIS A 59 3.23 -8.84 0.73
C HIS A 59 2.15 -7.81 0.40
N HIS A 60 1.51 -7.90 -0.77
CA HIS A 60 0.36 -7.05 -1.08
C HIS A 60 -0.83 -7.34 -0.16
N LEU A 61 -1.07 -8.60 0.23
CA LEU A 61 -2.12 -8.94 1.21
C LEU A 61 -1.93 -8.20 2.54
N PHE A 62 -0.70 -8.19 3.04
CA PHE A 62 -0.33 -7.45 4.25
C PHE A 62 -0.62 -5.95 4.10
N LYS A 63 -0.18 -5.35 2.98
CA LYS A 63 -0.40 -3.92 2.69
C LYS A 63 -1.87 -3.56 2.74
N GLU A 64 -2.74 -4.33 2.10
CA GLU A 64 -4.18 -4.06 2.04
C GLU A 64 -4.85 -4.05 3.42
N ILE A 65 -4.38 -4.89 4.36
CA ILE A 65 -4.93 -4.88 5.72
C ILE A 65 -4.37 -3.71 6.53
N VAL A 66 -3.05 -3.41 6.41
CA VAL A 66 -2.44 -2.27 7.11
C VAL A 66 -2.97 -0.94 6.59
N ASP A 67 -3.18 -0.78 5.27
CA ASP A 67 -3.75 0.43 4.67
C ASP A 67 -5.13 0.75 5.24
N ASN A 68 -5.95 -0.25 5.55
CA ASN A 68 -7.23 -0.03 6.21
C ASN A 68 -7.06 0.55 7.62
N SER A 69 -6.07 0.07 8.36
CA SER A 69 -5.74 0.57 9.70
C SER A 69 -5.14 1.98 9.65
N VAL A 70 -4.30 2.26 8.65
CA VAL A 70 -3.72 3.60 8.40
C VAL A 70 -4.81 4.59 8.01
N ASP A 71 -5.78 4.20 7.20
CA ASP A 71 -6.90 5.05 6.80
C ASP A 71 -7.75 5.48 8.02
N GLU A 72 -7.96 4.61 9.00
CA GLU A 72 -8.59 4.98 10.26
C GLU A 72 -7.76 6.04 11.04
N ALA A 73 -6.44 5.87 11.07
CA ALA A 73 -5.55 6.82 11.71
C ALA A 73 -5.54 8.19 11.00
N LEU A 74 -5.56 8.22 9.67
CA LEU A 74 -5.58 9.44 8.86
C LEU A 74 -6.86 10.28 9.08
N VAL A 75 -7.98 9.64 9.39
CA VAL A 75 -9.22 10.33 9.78
C VAL A 75 -9.31 10.61 11.29
N GLY A 76 -8.20 10.38 12.02
CA GLY A 76 -8.05 10.77 13.43
C GLY A 76 -8.44 9.69 14.45
N TYR A 77 -8.64 8.44 14.03
CA TYR A 77 -9.01 7.35 14.92
C TYR A 77 -7.88 6.33 15.07
N GLY A 78 -7.46 6.12 16.33
CA GLY A 78 -6.34 5.24 16.65
C GLY A 78 -4.97 5.93 16.46
N LYS A 79 -4.01 5.50 17.28
CA LYS A 79 -2.64 6.03 17.26
C LYS A 79 -1.59 4.92 17.20
N LYS A 80 -2.04 3.67 17.14
CA LYS A 80 -1.16 2.51 17.14
C LYS A 80 -1.68 1.43 16.20
N ILE A 81 -0.76 0.87 15.46
CA ILE A 81 -0.99 -0.30 14.61
C ILE A 81 0.05 -1.36 15.01
N TYR A 82 -0.43 -2.55 15.31
CA TYR A 82 0.39 -3.69 15.67
C TYR A 82 0.37 -4.70 14.52
N VAL A 83 1.54 -5.11 14.07
CA VAL A 83 1.73 -6.12 13.03
C VAL A 83 2.52 -7.26 13.62
N THR A 84 1.99 -8.47 13.57
CA THR A 84 2.65 -9.65 14.08
C THR A 84 2.75 -10.73 12.99
N ILE A 85 3.95 -11.15 12.69
CA ILE A 85 4.19 -12.39 11.97
C ILE A 85 4.14 -13.50 13.03
N ASN A 86 3.07 -14.28 13.02
CA ASN A 86 2.86 -15.31 14.03
C ASN A 86 3.79 -16.51 13.80
N ALA A 87 4.04 -17.29 14.84
CA ALA A 87 4.89 -18.46 14.78
C ALA A 87 4.43 -19.54 13.78
N ASP A 88 3.13 -19.59 13.50
CA ASP A 88 2.51 -20.52 12.55
C ASP A 88 2.53 -20.01 11.09
N GLY A 89 3.16 -18.86 10.82
CA GLY A 89 3.24 -18.24 9.50
C GLY A 89 2.02 -17.39 9.13
N SER A 90 0.99 -17.31 9.98
CA SER A 90 -0.09 -16.35 9.76
C SER A 90 0.36 -14.92 10.08
N MET A 91 -0.40 -13.94 9.57
CA MET A 91 -0.18 -12.51 9.83
C MET A 91 -1.34 -11.95 10.64
N THR A 92 -1.01 -11.18 11.68
CA THR A 92 -1.98 -10.41 12.46
C THR A 92 -1.71 -8.92 12.29
N VAL A 93 -2.75 -8.16 11.96
CA VAL A 93 -2.75 -6.69 11.98
C VAL A 93 -3.85 -6.23 12.93
N GLN A 94 -3.51 -5.37 13.86
CA GLN A 94 -4.46 -4.80 14.83
C GLN A 94 -4.29 -3.29 14.91
N ASP A 95 -5.41 -2.58 14.90
CA ASP A 95 -5.47 -1.13 15.10
C ASP A 95 -6.31 -0.74 16.32
N GLU A 96 -6.23 0.53 16.69
CA GLU A 96 -7.06 1.18 17.73
C GLU A 96 -8.08 2.14 17.09
N GLY A 97 -8.51 1.88 15.84
CA GLY A 97 -9.51 2.66 15.10
C GLY A 97 -10.91 2.53 15.67
N ARG A 98 -11.92 2.95 14.89
CA ARG A 98 -13.34 2.82 15.29
C ARG A 98 -13.85 1.39 15.31
N GLY A 99 -13.16 0.50 14.61
CA GLY A 99 -13.63 -0.84 14.31
C GLY A 99 -14.60 -0.87 13.12
N ILE A 100 -14.56 -1.95 12.34
CA ILE A 100 -15.48 -2.16 11.23
C ILE A 100 -16.92 -2.25 11.79
N PRO A 101 -17.93 -1.60 11.14
CA PRO A 101 -19.32 -1.66 11.59
C PRO A 101 -19.83 -3.08 11.81
N THR A 102 -20.38 -3.37 12.99
CA THR A 102 -20.86 -4.72 13.37
C THR A 102 -22.35 -4.90 13.14
N GLU A 103 -23.09 -3.81 12.89
CA GLU A 103 -24.53 -3.83 12.64
C GLU A 103 -24.86 -4.50 11.30
N LEU A 104 -26.08 -5.04 11.20
CA LEU A 104 -26.60 -5.56 9.94
C LEU A 104 -26.86 -4.44 8.95
N ASN A 105 -26.34 -4.60 7.75
CA ASN A 105 -26.66 -3.73 6.64
C ASN A 105 -28.13 -3.95 6.20
N ALA A 106 -28.90 -2.88 6.12
CA ALA A 106 -30.34 -2.95 5.84
C ALA A 106 -30.67 -3.62 4.48
N LYS A 107 -29.81 -3.41 3.47
CA LYS A 107 -30.00 -3.94 2.10
C LYS A 107 -29.55 -5.41 1.99
N TYR A 108 -28.38 -5.73 2.52
CA TYR A 108 -27.76 -7.04 2.30
C TYR A 108 -28.07 -8.06 3.41
N LYS A 109 -28.60 -7.61 4.56
CA LYS A 109 -28.96 -8.43 5.71
C LYS A 109 -27.79 -9.23 6.34
N ILE A 110 -26.57 -8.77 6.10
CA ILE A 110 -25.32 -9.27 6.70
C ILE A 110 -24.64 -8.15 7.48
N SER A 111 -23.70 -8.50 8.36
CA SER A 111 -22.95 -7.50 9.14
C SER A 111 -22.05 -6.64 8.25
N GLY A 112 -21.69 -5.42 8.71
CA GLY A 112 -20.71 -4.60 8.03
C GLY A 112 -19.35 -5.30 7.91
N VAL A 113 -18.96 -6.10 8.92
CA VAL A 113 -17.74 -6.92 8.89
C VAL A 113 -17.81 -7.94 7.75
N GLU A 114 -18.89 -8.70 7.65
CA GLU A 114 -19.06 -9.68 6.58
C GLU A 114 -19.09 -9.01 5.20
N LEU A 115 -19.77 -7.87 5.11
CA LEU A 115 -19.84 -7.09 3.87
C LEU A 115 -18.45 -6.67 3.40
N ALA A 116 -17.63 -6.12 4.31
CA ALA A 116 -16.27 -5.67 4.00
C ALA A 116 -15.33 -6.81 3.61
N MET A 117 -15.52 -8.00 4.17
CA MET A 117 -14.66 -9.17 3.94
C MET A 117 -15.09 -10.05 2.78
N THR A 118 -16.34 -9.95 2.29
CA THR A 118 -16.88 -10.88 1.28
C THR A 118 -17.38 -10.21 0.00
N ARG A 119 -17.43 -8.87 -0.04
CA ARG A 119 -17.90 -8.14 -1.21
C ARG A 119 -16.80 -7.23 -1.76
N LEU A 120 -16.52 -7.38 -3.05
CA LEU A 120 -15.67 -6.44 -3.78
C LEU A 120 -16.39 -5.11 -3.92
N HIS A 121 -15.62 -4.03 -3.99
CA HIS A 121 -16.14 -2.66 -4.10
C HIS A 121 -17.11 -2.31 -2.96
N SER A 122 -16.81 -2.81 -1.76
CA SER A 122 -17.53 -2.48 -0.53
C SER A 122 -16.62 -1.71 0.42
N GLY A 123 -17.17 -0.71 1.10
CA GLY A 123 -16.43 0.05 2.11
C GLY A 123 -16.92 1.49 2.24
N GLY A 124 -16.62 2.13 3.37
CA GLY A 124 -16.93 3.54 3.62
C GLY A 124 -16.11 4.53 2.76
N LYS A 125 -15.07 4.05 2.08
CA LYS A 125 -14.14 4.87 1.27
C LYS A 125 -14.76 5.45 -0.02
N PHE A 126 -15.94 4.99 -0.41
CA PHE A 126 -16.71 5.58 -1.51
C PHE A 126 -17.42 6.87 -1.10
N ASP A 127 -17.45 7.19 0.19
CA ASP A 127 -17.89 8.51 0.66
C ASP A 127 -16.68 9.47 0.64
N ALA A 128 -16.62 10.30 -0.40
CA ALA A 128 -15.52 11.23 -0.65
C ALA A 128 -15.30 12.23 0.50
N GLN A 129 -16.31 12.50 1.34
CA GLN A 129 -16.19 13.41 2.47
C GLN A 129 -15.51 12.75 3.68
N ALA A 130 -15.73 11.45 3.86
CA ALA A 130 -15.23 10.73 5.04
C ALA A 130 -13.76 10.26 4.88
N TYR A 131 -13.29 10.05 3.64
CA TYR A 131 -11.98 9.44 3.37
C TYR A 131 -11.18 10.13 2.26
N ALA A 132 -11.22 11.46 2.20
CA ALA A 132 -10.51 12.25 1.19
C ALA A 132 -8.98 12.01 1.15
N LYS A 133 -8.40 11.49 2.23
CA LYS A 133 -6.95 11.23 2.38
C LYS A 133 -6.61 9.73 2.42
N SER A 134 -7.54 8.84 2.08
CA SER A 134 -7.27 7.39 2.17
C SER A 134 -6.28 6.90 1.11
N GLY A 135 -5.49 5.88 1.44
CA GLY A 135 -4.60 5.19 0.50
C GLY A 135 -5.37 4.24 -0.43
N GLY A 136 -6.39 3.56 0.09
CA GLY A 136 -7.17 2.59 -0.67
C GLY A 136 -8.39 3.21 -1.37
N LEU A 137 -8.43 3.16 -2.71
CA LEU A 137 -9.52 3.74 -3.52
C LEU A 137 -10.55 2.73 -4.01
N HIS A 138 -10.25 1.43 -3.98
CA HIS A 138 -11.00 0.43 -4.73
C HIS A 138 -11.99 -0.40 -3.89
N GLY A 139 -11.84 -0.44 -2.55
CA GLY A 139 -12.71 -1.22 -1.66
C GLY A 139 -12.66 -2.74 -1.94
N VAL A 140 -11.50 -3.24 -2.36
CA VAL A 140 -11.31 -4.66 -2.72
C VAL A 140 -10.32 -5.39 -1.83
N GLY A 141 -9.40 -4.68 -1.17
CA GLY A 141 -8.22 -5.26 -0.53
C GLY A 141 -8.52 -6.28 0.55
N ALA A 142 -9.35 -5.94 1.54
CA ALA A 142 -9.69 -6.88 2.62
C ALA A 142 -10.41 -8.13 2.09
N ALA A 143 -11.33 -7.95 1.13
CA ALA A 143 -12.03 -9.06 0.51
C ALA A 143 -11.09 -9.93 -0.35
N ALA A 144 -10.14 -9.31 -1.06
CA ALA A 144 -9.11 -10.03 -1.81
C ALA A 144 -8.18 -10.83 -0.88
N THR A 145 -7.70 -10.21 0.21
CA THR A 145 -6.89 -10.90 1.21
C THR A 145 -7.62 -12.10 1.81
N ASN A 146 -8.91 -11.94 2.14
CA ASN A 146 -9.76 -13.03 2.62
C ASN A 146 -9.87 -14.16 1.58
N ALA A 147 -10.16 -13.82 0.32
CA ALA A 147 -10.28 -14.81 -0.76
C ALA A 147 -8.99 -15.61 -0.98
N LEU A 148 -7.82 -14.97 -0.81
CA LEU A 148 -6.50 -15.54 -1.08
C LEU A 148 -5.84 -16.14 0.16
N SER A 149 -6.60 -16.27 1.25
CA SER A 149 -6.18 -16.92 2.50
C SER A 149 -6.89 -18.24 2.71
N THR A 150 -6.21 -19.23 3.28
CA THR A 150 -6.83 -20.49 3.72
C THR A 150 -7.78 -20.24 4.85
N SER A 151 -7.44 -19.29 5.75
CA SER A 151 -8.28 -18.86 6.86
C SER A 151 -8.08 -17.39 7.14
N MET A 152 -9.14 -16.71 7.58
CA MET A 152 -9.10 -15.38 8.12
C MET A 152 -10.01 -15.27 9.34
N ILE A 153 -9.56 -14.57 10.37
CA ILE A 153 -10.32 -14.25 11.58
C ILE A 153 -10.32 -12.73 11.72
N VAL A 154 -11.49 -12.14 11.83
CA VAL A 154 -11.66 -10.72 12.10
C VAL A 154 -12.33 -10.55 13.47
N GLU A 155 -11.65 -9.81 14.33
CA GLU A 155 -12.15 -9.43 15.65
C GLU A 155 -12.35 -7.91 15.65
N VAL A 156 -13.51 -7.47 16.12
CA VAL A 156 -13.87 -6.07 16.19
C VAL A 156 -14.26 -5.69 17.61
N SER A 157 -13.55 -4.74 18.17
CA SER A 157 -13.87 -4.12 19.45
C SER A 157 -14.68 -2.85 19.19
N GLN A 158 -15.95 -2.84 19.61
CA GLN A 158 -16.84 -1.70 19.38
C GLN A 158 -17.95 -1.67 20.42
N LYS A 159 -18.31 -0.47 20.90
CA LYS A 159 -19.45 -0.27 21.84
C LYS A 159 -19.38 -1.13 23.10
N GLY A 160 -18.18 -1.35 23.63
CA GLY A 160 -17.95 -2.14 24.85
C GLY A 160 -17.99 -3.66 24.64
N LYS A 161 -18.07 -4.13 23.42
CA LYS A 161 -18.20 -5.54 23.03
C LYS A 161 -17.07 -5.95 22.09
N LEU A 162 -16.73 -7.23 22.16
CA LEU A 162 -15.81 -7.88 21.24
C LEU A 162 -16.60 -8.85 20.35
N PHE A 163 -16.49 -8.62 19.04
CA PHE A 163 -17.13 -9.48 18.05
C PHE A 163 -16.07 -10.26 17.28
N ARG A 164 -16.42 -11.44 16.76
CA ARG A 164 -15.56 -12.25 15.92
C ARG A 164 -16.36 -12.89 14.78
N GLN A 165 -15.73 -12.91 13.59
CA GLN A 165 -16.18 -13.73 12.46
C GLN A 165 -14.95 -14.39 11.82
N SER A 166 -15.12 -15.64 11.37
CA SER A 166 -14.08 -16.44 10.75
C SER A 166 -14.46 -16.77 9.31
N TYR A 167 -13.45 -16.96 8.48
CA TYR A 167 -13.61 -17.22 7.05
C TYR A 167 -12.63 -18.30 6.60
N LYS A 168 -13.03 -19.07 5.60
CA LYS A 168 -12.19 -20.06 4.90
C LYS A 168 -12.24 -19.80 3.42
N LYS A 169 -11.08 -19.49 2.81
CA LYS A 169 -10.96 -19.18 1.36
C LYS A 169 -12.01 -18.16 0.89
N GLY A 170 -12.25 -17.10 1.68
CA GLY A 170 -13.21 -16.04 1.39
C GLY A 170 -14.67 -16.33 1.81
N ILE A 171 -14.98 -17.53 2.26
CA ILE A 171 -16.34 -17.94 2.64
C ILE A 171 -16.51 -17.82 4.15
N PRO A 172 -17.58 -17.16 4.66
CA PRO A 172 -17.86 -17.06 6.09
C PRO A 172 -18.06 -18.44 6.72
N ASP A 173 -17.42 -18.69 7.87
CA ASP A 173 -17.63 -19.89 8.71
C ASP A 173 -18.65 -19.56 9.80
N GLY A 174 -19.82 -19.08 9.40
CA GLY A 174 -20.91 -18.65 10.25
C GLY A 174 -21.03 -17.11 10.39
N PRO A 175 -22.07 -16.64 11.08
CA PRO A 175 -22.33 -15.22 11.26
C PRO A 175 -21.35 -14.55 12.24
N LEU A 176 -21.29 -13.21 12.21
CA LEU A 176 -20.60 -12.43 13.22
C LEU A 176 -21.19 -12.71 14.61
N LYS A 177 -20.33 -13.02 15.58
CA LYS A 177 -20.73 -13.37 16.96
C LYS A 177 -20.10 -12.41 17.96
N GLU A 178 -20.87 -11.99 18.96
CA GLU A 178 -20.32 -11.40 20.18
C GLU A 178 -19.64 -12.49 21.00
N ILE A 179 -18.36 -12.29 21.32
CA ILE A 179 -17.54 -13.27 22.06
C ILE A 179 -17.09 -12.78 23.43
N GLY A 180 -17.35 -11.51 23.76
CA GLY A 180 -16.95 -10.95 25.03
C GLY A 180 -17.12 -9.44 25.13
N LYS A 181 -16.56 -8.88 26.21
CA LYS A 181 -16.50 -7.43 26.44
C LYS A 181 -15.16 -6.88 25.96
N SER A 182 -15.15 -5.63 25.53
CA SER A 182 -13.94 -4.88 25.20
C SER A 182 -13.95 -3.51 25.87
N THR A 183 -12.79 -3.02 26.29
CA THR A 183 -12.62 -1.67 26.86
C THR A 183 -12.18 -0.64 25.83
N GLY A 184 -11.73 -1.09 24.64
CA GLY A 184 -11.27 -0.25 23.55
C GLY A 184 -12.13 -0.38 22.29
N THR A 185 -11.67 0.28 21.24
CA THR A 185 -12.19 0.13 19.87
C THR A 185 -11.06 -0.30 18.93
N GLY A 186 -11.40 -0.86 17.78
CA GLY A 186 -10.44 -1.23 16.76
C GLY A 186 -10.79 -2.53 16.04
N THR A 187 -9.97 -2.85 15.06
CA THR A 187 -10.07 -4.09 14.30
C THR A 187 -8.78 -4.89 14.44
N LYS A 188 -8.92 -6.21 14.62
CA LYS A 188 -7.82 -7.15 14.58
C LYS A 188 -8.12 -8.21 13.53
N THR A 189 -7.28 -8.27 12.51
CA THR A 189 -7.39 -9.22 11.41
C THR A 189 -6.21 -10.18 11.44
N THR A 190 -6.48 -11.48 11.55
CA THR A 190 -5.46 -12.53 11.44
C THR A 190 -5.76 -13.38 10.22
N PHE A 191 -4.78 -13.61 9.35
CA PHE A 191 -4.99 -14.38 8.13
C PHE A 191 -3.78 -15.25 7.79
N THR A 192 -4.06 -16.40 7.17
CA THR A 192 -3.06 -17.37 6.71
C THR A 192 -3.12 -17.42 5.18
N PRO A 193 -2.09 -16.99 4.45
CA PRO A 193 -2.07 -17.06 2.98
C PRO A 193 -2.27 -18.47 2.46
N ASP A 194 -2.87 -18.60 1.27
CA ASP A 194 -3.14 -19.90 0.65
C ASP A 194 -1.97 -20.38 -0.21
N GLY A 195 -1.22 -21.37 0.28
CA GLY A 195 -0.08 -21.97 -0.46
C GLY A 195 -0.47 -22.66 -1.77
N GLU A 196 -1.76 -22.87 -2.06
CA GLU A 196 -2.22 -23.33 -3.37
C GLU A 196 -2.20 -22.20 -4.42
N ILE A 197 -2.15 -20.92 -3.97
CA ILE A 197 -2.18 -19.73 -4.84
C ILE A 197 -0.79 -19.11 -4.95
N PHE A 198 -0.10 -18.95 -3.80
CA PHE A 198 1.18 -18.27 -3.76
C PHE A 198 2.33 -19.24 -3.96
N SER A 199 3.34 -18.82 -4.74
CA SER A 199 4.58 -19.58 -4.93
C SER A 199 5.42 -19.68 -3.64
N THR A 200 5.22 -18.77 -2.70
CA THR A 200 5.76 -18.77 -1.35
C THR A 200 4.75 -18.17 -0.38
N VAL A 201 4.70 -18.66 0.84
CA VAL A 201 3.93 -18.10 1.96
C VAL A 201 4.85 -17.59 3.08
N GLU A 202 6.14 -17.52 2.80
CA GLU A 202 7.14 -17.03 3.74
C GLU A 202 7.19 -15.51 3.74
N TRP A 203 6.92 -14.92 4.90
CA TRP A 203 7.00 -13.47 5.09
C TRP A 203 8.44 -12.99 5.18
N ASN A 204 8.80 -12.03 4.35
CA ASN A 204 10.08 -11.34 4.42
C ASN A 204 10.01 -10.21 5.45
N PHE A 205 10.63 -10.45 6.61
CA PHE A 205 10.63 -9.51 7.71
C PHE A 205 11.21 -8.14 7.34
N ASN A 206 12.31 -8.11 6.57
CA ASN A 206 12.94 -6.85 6.18
C ASN A 206 12.06 -6.03 5.23
N THR A 207 11.33 -6.68 4.34
CA THR A 207 10.37 -6.02 3.46
C THR A 207 9.27 -5.37 4.29
N ILE A 208 8.64 -6.10 5.21
CA ILE A 208 7.60 -5.59 6.10
C ILE A 208 8.11 -4.45 6.98
N LYS A 209 9.30 -4.62 7.56
CA LYS A 209 9.97 -3.62 8.39
C LYS A 209 10.19 -2.30 7.64
N ASN A 210 10.65 -2.38 6.40
CA ASN A 210 10.88 -1.19 5.58
C ASN A 210 9.56 -0.49 5.21
N GLU A 211 8.52 -1.24 4.85
CA GLU A 211 7.21 -0.68 4.54
C GLU A 211 6.61 0.04 5.75
N LEU A 212 6.60 -0.57 6.93
CA LEU A 212 6.07 0.05 8.14
C LEU A 212 6.85 1.31 8.53
N ARG A 213 8.18 1.30 8.37
CA ARG A 213 9.01 2.48 8.58
C ARG A 213 8.65 3.62 7.61
N ASN A 214 8.41 3.29 6.34
CA ASN A 214 8.01 4.28 5.33
C ASN A 214 6.65 4.89 5.68
N TRP A 215 5.65 4.10 6.05
CA TRP A 215 4.36 4.61 6.50
C TRP A 215 4.48 5.48 7.76
N ALA A 216 5.36 5.12 8.70
CA ALA A 216 5.57 5.93 9.91
C ALA A 216 6.13 7.33 9.58
N TYR A 217 6.89 7.50 8.49
CA TYR A 217 7.29 8.82 8.02
C TYR A 217 6.15 9.57 7.32
N LEU A 218 5.24 8.87 6.63
CA LEU A 218 4.15 9.48 5.90
C LEU A 218 2.96 9.85 6.78
N VAL A 219 2.81 9.16 7.91
CA VAL A 219 1.73 9.40 8.88
C VAL A 219 2.33 9.78 10.24
N PRO A 220 2.67 11.06 10.44
CA PRO A 220 3.26 11.53 11.70
C PRO A 220 2.38 11.19 12.91
N ASN A 221 3.03 10.89 14.04
CA ASN A 221 2.37 10.55 15.31
C ASN A 221 1.57 9.24 15.31
N LEU A 222 1.73 8.38 14.30
CA LEU A 222 1.23 7.01 14.30
C LEU A 222 2.36 6.05 14.68
N LEU A 223 2.13 5.24 15.71
CA LEU A 223 3.05 4.19 16.13
C LEU A 223 2.76 2.91 15.37
N PHE A 224 3.78 2.36 14.72
CA PHE A 224 3.76 1.00 14.19
C PHE A 224 4.64 0.12 15.07
N ASN A 225 4.07 -0.96 15.59
CA ASN A 225 4.81 -2.02 16.27
C ASN A 225 4.85 -3.25 15.36
N LEU A 226 6.05 -3.73 15.04
CA LEU A 226 6.27 -4.96 14.27
C LEU A 226 6.87 -6.02 15.18
N LYS A 227 6.25 -7.17 15.27
CA LYS A 227 6.75 -8.34 15.99
C LYS A 227 6.84 -9.54 15.05
N ASP A 228 7.96 -10.24 15.09
CA ASP A 228 8.14 -11.55 14.45
C ASP A 228 8.28 -12.62 15.53
N GLU A 229 7.25 -13.45 15.71
CA GLU A 229 7.25 -14.51 16.70
C GLU A 229 8.14 -15.69 16.30
N ARG A 230 8.53 -15.80 15.03
CA ARG A 230 9.43 -16.84 14.54
C ARG A 230 10.87 -16.64 15.04
N THR A 231 11.29 -15.36 15.12
CA THR A 231 12.65 -14.95 15.54
C THR A 231 12.68 -14.23 16.87
N ASN A 232 11.52 -13.86 17.42
CA ASN A 232 11.34 -13.03 18.60
C ASN A 232 11.96 -11.62 18.45
N GLU A 233 11.96 -11.09 17.24
CA GLU A 233 12.37 -9.71 16.94
C GLU A 233 11.17 -8.77 17.06
N GLU A 234 11.42 -7.56 17.58
CA GLU A 234 10.38 -6.53 17.73
C GLU A 234 10.96 -5.15 17.41
N PHE A 235 10.21 -4.34 16.65
CA PHE A 235 10.57 -2.98 16.26
C PHE A 235 9.38 -2.03 16.41
N ASN A 236 9.70 -0.80 16.81
CA ASN A 236 8.73 0.29 16.89
C ASN A 236 9.17 1.42 15.96
N PHE A 237 8.22 1.95 15.19
CA PHE A 237 8.41 3.10 14.31
C PHE A 237 7.42 4.20 14.70
N TYR A 238 7.96 5.38 15.02
CA TYR A 238 7.18 6.53 15.39
C TYR A 238 7.98 7.79 15.05
N PHE A 239 7.45 8.64 14.16
CA PHE A 239 8.15 9.85 13.73
C PHE A 239 7.22 11.05 13.77
N GLU A 240 7.49 11.98 14.68
CA GLU A 240 6.75 13.25 14.79
C GLU A 240 7.09 14.18 13.62
N GLY A 241 8.31 14.10 13.11
CA GLY A 241 8.82 14.98 12.06
C GLY A 241 8.32 14.66 10.65
N GLY A 242 7.57 13.56 10.45
CA GLY A 242 7.01 13.20 9.16
C GLY A 242 8.09 13.09 8.05
N ILE A 243 7.83 13.63 6.87
CA ILE A 243 8.79 13.57 5.75
C ILE A 243 10.08 14.37 5.99
N LYS A 244 10.12 15.29 6.94
CA LYS A 244 11.40 15.89 7.39
C LYS A 244 12.32 14.86 8.03
N ALA A 245 11.74 13.98 8.86
CA ALA A 245 12.49 12.90 9.46
C ALA A 245 12.94 11.86 8.41
N LEU A 246 12.14 11.64 7.36
CA LEU A 246 12.55 10.82 6.21
C LEU A 246 13.78 11.42 5.50
N VAL A 247 13.78 12.72 5.21
CA VAL A 247 14.93 13.41 4.57
C VAL A 247 16.15 13.31 5.46
N ALA A 248 16.03 13.55 6.76
CA ALA A 248 17.13 13.39 7.71
C ALA A 248 17.69 11.95 7.72
N HIS A 249 16.80 10.95 7.68
CA HIS A 249 17.19 9.54 7.59
C HIS A 249 17.93 9.21 6.30
N LEU A 250 17.46 9.72 5.16
CA LEU A 250 18.10 9.50 3.86
C LEU A 250 19.49 10.15 3.75
N ASN A 251 19.77 11.18 4.57
CA ASN A 251 21.04 11.85 4.67
C ASN A 251 21.93 11.35 5.83
N THR A 252 21.52 10.28 6.51
CA THR A 252 22.37 9.65 7.54
C THR A 252 23.72 9.26 6.91
N ASN A 253 24.83 9.64 7.56
CA ASN A 253 26.21 9.43 7.09
C ASN A 253 26.61 10.23 5.82
N LYS A 254 25.88 11.32 5.50
CA LYS A 254 26.28 12.26 4.43
C LYS A 254 26.56 13.63 5.04
N GLN A 255 27.46 14.40 4.39
CA GLN A 255 27.67 15.78 4.74
C GLN A 255 26.55 16.63 4.16
N THR A 256 25.70 17.19 5.01
CA THR A 256 24.63 18.07 4.57
C THR A 256 25.16 19.48 4.32
N LEU A 257 24.71 20.11 3.22
CA LEU A 257 25.13 21.44 2.78
C LEU A 257 24.11 22.53 3.11
N SER A 258 22.92 22.14 3.59
CA SER A 258 21.85 23.07 3.97
C SER A 258 21.01 22.47 5.12
N ASP A 259 20.19 23.31 5.75
CA ASP A 259 19.09 22.85 6.55
C ASP A 259 18.03 22.14 5.71
N ILE A 260 17.15 21.36 6.36
CA ILE A 260 16.02 20.74 5.67
C ILE A 260 15.01 21.84 5.32
N PHE A 261 14.84 22.08 4.02
CA PHE A 261 13.73 22.88 3.52
C PHE A 261 12.44 22.06 3.65
N TYR A 262 11.40 22.67 4.19
CA TYR A 262 10.09 22.03 4.34
C TYR A 262 8.97 23.01 4.05
N VAL A 263 7.99 22.58 3.29
CA VAL A 263 6.77 23.32 3.05
C VAL A 263 5.57 22.37 3.06
N SER A 264 4.50 22.82 3.70
CA SER A 264 3.18 22.19 3.65
C SER A 264 2.16 23.25 3.27
N ARG A 265 1.33 22.97 2.28
CA ARG A 265 0.29 23.86 1.75
C ARG A 265 -0.95 23.05 1.40
N GLU A 266 -2.09 23.62 1.65
CA GLU A 266 -3.36 23.15 1.11
C GLU A 266 -3.82 24.11 0.02
N ILE A 267 -4.25 23.57 -1.11
CA ILE A 267 -4.66 24.33 -2.30
C ILE A 267 -6.08 23.91 -2.62
N GLU A 268 -6.97 24.91 -2.66
CA GLU A 268 -8.33 24.70 -3.16
C GLU A 268 -8.30 24.42 -4.66
N THR A 269 -8.93 23.35 -5.06
CA THR A 269 -9.14 23.01 -6.47
C THR A 269 -10.63 23.05 -6.80
N GLY A 270 -11.00 23.03 -8.06
CA GLY A 270 -12.41 22.98 -8.45
C GLY A 270 -13.16 21.69 -8.06
N ILE A 271 -12.44 20.69 -7.51
CA ILE A 271 -12.97 19.38 -7.16
C ILE A 271 -12.89 19.14 -5.64
N ALA A 272 -11.72 19.26 -5.05
CA ALA A 272 -11.48 19.08 -3.61
C ALA A 272 -10.17 19.77 -3.21
N PRO A 273 -9.99 20.13 -1.92
CA PRO A 273 -8.71 20.61 -1.42
C PRO A 273 -7.60 19.56 -1.62
N VAL A 274 -6.43 20.02 -2.06
CA VAL A 274 -5.24 19.16 -2.25
C VAL A 274 -4.13 19.63 -1.33
N GLY A 275 -3.69 18.75 -0.42
CA GLY A 275 -2.52 18.97 0.41
C GLY A 275 -1.23 18.70 -0.39
N ILE A 276 -0.27 19.61 -0.32
CA ILE A 276 1.07 19.44 -0.88
C ILE A 276 2.08 19.54 0.25
N GLU A 277 2.92 18.55 0.36
CA GLU A 277 3.99 18.50 1.35
C GLU A 277 5.32 18.17 0.67
N VAL A 278 6.34 18.98 0.93
CA VAL A 278 7.67 18.82 0.32
C VAL A 278 8.72 19.00 1.40
N ALA A 279 9.66 18.07 1.47
CA ALA A 279 10.90 18.21 2.25
C ALA A 279 12.10 17.91 1.34
N MET A 280 13.14 18.74 1.42
CA MET A 280 14.38 18.53 0.66
C MET A 280 15.59 19.04 1.43
N GLN A 281 16.75 18.49 1.13
CA GLN A 281 18.03 18.90 1.68
C GLN A 281 19.15 18.64 0.68
N TYR A 282 20.09 19.54 0.58
CA TYR A 282 21.30 19.36 -0.20
C TYR A 282 22.38 18.67 0.63
N ASN A 283 23.11 17.76 0.01
CA ASN A 283 24.27 17.09 0.57
C ASN A 283 25.44 17.08 -0.42
N ASP A 284 26.57 16.51 -0.05
CA ASP A 284 27.80 16.43 -0.84
C ASP A 284 27.81 15.31 -1.90
N ASP A 285 26.72 14.59 -2.06
CA ASP A 285 26.57 13.55 -3.08
C ASP A 285 26.20 14.15 -4.44
N PHE A 286 26.63 13.52 -5.53
CA PHE A 286 26.31 13.97 -6.90
C PHE A 286 24.97 13.45 -7.41
N GLY A 287 24.37 12.49 -6.69
CA GLY A 287 23.12 11.86 -7.07
C GLY A 287 21.90 12.55 -6.48
N GLU A 288 20.82 12.58 -7.24
CA GLU A 288 19.49 12.91 -6.74
C GLU A 288 18.85 11.68 -6.11
N ARG A 289 18.20 11.86 -4.97
CA ARG A 289 17.35 10.88 -4.33
C ARG A 289 15.96 11.47 -4.16
N LEU A 290 14.99 10.99 -4.95
CA LEU A 290 13.62 11.48 -4.94
C LEU A 290 12.69 10.33 -4.54
N SER A 291 11.89 10.54 -3.49
CA SER A 291 10.73 9.70 -3.17
C SER A 291 9.48 10.53 -3.33
N SER A 292 8.49 10.01 -4.02
CA SER A 292 7.23 10.70 -4.26
C SER A 292 6.04 9.83 -3.90
N PHE A 293 4.98 10.46 -3.39
CA PHE A 293 3.83 9.76 -2.85
C PHE A 293 2.53 10.48 -3.25
N VAL A 294 1.48 9.72 -3.40
CA VAL A 294 0.10 10.22 -3.42
C VAL A 294 -0.59 9.61 -2.21
N ASN A 295 -0.93 10.45 -1.25
CA ASN A 295 -1.31 10.05 0.11
C ASN A 295 -0.18 9.20 0.74
N ILE A 296 -0.42 7.92 1.02
CA ILE A 296 0.56 6.98 1.58
C ILE A 296 1.16 6.03 0.54
N ILE A 297 0.73 6.13 -0.72
CA ILE A 297 1.17 5.24 -1.80
C ILE A 297 2.39 5.84 -2.49
N GLU A 298 3.48 5.11 -2.50
CA GLU A 298 4.69 5.49 -3.25
C GLU A 298 4.41 5.46 -4.76
N THR A 299 4.95 6.46 -5.46
CA THR A 299 4.84 6.60 -6.92
C THR A 299 6.24 6.52 -7.55
N PRO A 300 6.84 5.31 -7.69
CA PRO A 300 8.22 5.15 -8.16
C PRO A 300 8.44 5.71 -9.57
N ASP A 301 7.42 5.62 -10.41
CA ASP A 301 7.44 6.15 -11.79
C ASP A 301 7.16 7.66 -11.85
N GLY A 302 7.00 8.32 -10.69
CA GLY A 302 6.67 9.73 -10.61
C GLY A 302 5.23 10.03 -10.96
N GLY A 303 5.01 11.12 -11.70
CA GLY A 303 3.68 11.58 -12.13
C GLY A 303 3.65 13.09 -12.31
N THR A 304 2.45 13.64 -12.55
CA THR A 304 2.25 15.08 -12.78
C THR A 304 2.67 15.93 -11.58
N HIS A 305 2.53 15.42 -10.35
CA HIS A 305 2.97 16.07 -9.11
C HIS A 305 4.51 16.23 -9.07
N VAL A 306 5.27 15.20 -9.47
CA VAL A 306 6.74 15.25 -9.57
C VAL A 306 7.17 16.21 -10.67
N ALA A 307 6.56 16.14 -11.86
CA ALA A 307 6.84 17.03 -12.96
C ALA A 307 6.55 18.50 -12.59
N GLY A 308 5.44 18.74 -11.90
CA GLY A 308 5.06 20.06 -11.40
C GLY A 308 6.07 20.60 -10.37
N PHE A 309 6.48 19.75 -9.42
CA PHE A 309 7.50 20.12 -8.44
C PHE A 309 8.84 20.48 -9.09
N ARG A 310 9.37 19.62 -9.99
CA ARG A 310 10.63 19.87 -10.71
C ARG A 310 10.60 21.18 -11.48
N SER A 311 9.52 21.42 -12.22
CA SER A 311 9.34 22.67 -12.99
C SER A 311 9.29 23.90 -12.08
N ALA A 312 8.60 23.81 -10.94
CA ALA A 312 8.50 24.90 -9.98
C ALA A 312 9.85 25.17 -9.30
N LEU A 313 10.58 24.13 -8.90
CA LEU A 313 11.91 24.25 -8.30
C LEU A 313 12.91 24.88 -9.27
N THR A 314 12.97 24.38 -10.50
CA THR A 314 13.85 24.93 -11.54
C THR A 314 13.58 26.41 -11.77
N ARG A 315 12.31 26.81 -11.87
CA ARG A 315 11.93 28.23 -12.03
C ARG A 315 12.35 29.06 -10.81
N ALA A 316 12.04 28.59 -9.60
CA ALA A 316 12.37 29.31 -8.37
C ALA A 316 13.89 29.53 -8.20
N VAL A 317 14.71 28.50 -8.51
CA VAL A 317 16.18 28.59 -8.46
C VAL A 317 16.69 29.57 -9.49
N ASN A 318 16.18 29.55 -10.72
CA ASN A 318 16.60 30.51 -11.78
C ASN A 318 16.19 31.94 -11.45
N ASP A 319 14.96 32.15 -10.98
CA ASP A 319 14.49 33.49 -10.60
C ASP A 319 15.31 34.05 -9.43
N TYR A 320 15.61 33.21 -8.44
CA TYR A 320 16.46 33.60 -7.33
C TYR A 320 17.91 33.86 -7.78
N GLY A 321 18.47 32.99 -8.63
CA GLY A 321 19.82 33.16 -9.19
C GLY A 321 19.99 34.46 -9.96
N LYS A 322 18.98 34.87 -10.76
CA LYS A 322 18.95 36.20 -11.42
C LYS A 322 18.87 37.32 -10.41
N LYS A 323 18.01 37.20 -9.40
CA LYS A 323 17.80 38.21 -8.35
C LYS A 323 19.07 38.52 -7.57
N ILE A 324 19.89 37.52 -7.26
CA ILE A 324 21.15 37.68 -6.51
C ILE A 324 22.37 37.90 -7.42
N GLY A 325 22.19 37.96 -8.75
CA GLY A 325 23.25 38.15 -9.73
C GLY A 325 24.15 36.94 -9.95
N ALA A 326 23.76 35.75 -9.47
CA ALA A 326 24.46 34.50 -9.73
C ALA A 326 24.29 34.03 -11.19
N ILE A 327 23.19 34.41 -11.83
CA ILE A 327 22.94 34.22 -13.26
C ILE A 327 22.95 35.62 -13.90
N LYS A 328 23.95 35.89 -14.76
CA LYS A 328 24.07 37.17 -15.47
C LYS A 328 23.13 37.18 -16.68
N GLU A 329 22.81 38.42 -17.12
CA GLU A 329 22.03 38.63 -18.34
C GLU A 329 22.75 38.00 -19.54
N GLY A 330 22.04 37.15 -20.32
CA GLY A 330 22.62 36.40 -21.45
C GLY A 330 23.28 35.05 -21.08
N GLN A 331 23.35 34.68 -19.81
CA GLN A 331 23.78 33.34 -19.41
C GLN A 331 22.63 32.34 -19.49
N GLU A 332 22.96 31.06 -19.79
CA GLU A 332 22.00 29.97 -19.77
C GLU A 332 21.44 29.79 -18.37
N SER A 333 20.14 29.51 -18.30
CA SER A 333 19.45 29.19 -17.08
C SER A 333 19.82 27.76 -16.61
N PHE A 334 19.74 27.52 -15.30
CA PHE A 334 19.85 26.15 -14.79
C PHE A 334 18.74 25.30 -15.39
N ILE A 335 19.10 24.08 -15.79
CA ILE A 335 18.16 23.03 -16.22
C ILE A 335 17.99 22.03 -15.07
N GLY A 336 16.76 21.57 -14.85
CA GLY A 336 16.42 20.60 -13.80
C GLY A 336 16.13 19.22 -14.36
#